data_302d56750d6f402b4287122a4a8ba853
#
_entry.id   302d56750d6f402b4287122a4a8ba853
#
_cell.length_a   1.000
_cell.length_b   1.000
_cell.length_c   1.000
_cell.angle_alpha   90.00
_cell.angle_beta   90.00
_cell.angle_gamma   90.00
#
_symmetry.space_group_name_H-M   'P 1'
#
loop_
_entity.id
_entity.type
_entity.pdbx_description
1 polymer ?
#
loop_
_entity_poly.entity_id
_entity_poly.type
_entity_poly.pdbx_seq_one_letter_code
_entity_poly.pdbx_strand_id
1 'polypeptide(L)'
;LVGSEMCIRDRFIKVPENDYDAVRRIYIDAAKRLGAPVTVANDGDVAAMAGAISMDMKSVLGIAMGTSEAAGFVDDKNRLWGWLNELAFVPVDMNENAAIDEWSGDIGTGVKYLSQDGVIKLACLAGIEFQTSVPSERLKVVQNLLIDGSDVAATVFSDVGVYLAYSLLYYYDFYKFENVLLMGRVMSGLGGEIIMNKANEVLKIHGADKKFKILLPDENFRRLGQSVAASYLG
;
A
#
# COMPACT_ATOMS: atom_id res chain seq x y z
N LEU A 1 -20.24 -0.43 5.53
CA LEU A 1 -20.15 0.64 6.55
C LEU A 1 -19.39 0.20 7.82
N VAL A 2 -19.23 -1.10 8.09
CA VAL A 2 -18.52 -1.59 9.30
C VAL A 2 -17.02 -1.27 9.24
N GLY A 3 -16.40 -1.34 8.07
CA GLY A 3 -14.99 -0.98 7.89
C GLY A 3 -14.69 0.51 8.08
N SER A 4 -15.63 1.39 7.75
CA SER A 4 -15.45 2.84 7.91
C SER A 4 -15.42 3.29 9.37
N GLU A 5 -16.06 2.59 10.28
CA GLU A 5 -16.06 2.93 11.71
C GLU A 5 -14.70 2.66 12.36
N MET A 6 -14.05 1.55 12.03
CA MET A 6 -12.71 1.26 12.52
C MET A 6 -11.69 2.24 11.95
N CYS A 7 -11.69 2.49 10.65
CA CYS A 7 -10.78 3.48 10.03
C CYS A 7 -10.97 4.90 10.59
N ILE A 8 -12.20 5.32 10.90
CA ILE A 8 -12.46 6.63 11.51
C ILE A 8 -11.92 6.67 12.95
N ARG A 9 -12.14 5.62 13.74
CA ARG A 9 -11.65 5.54 15.12
C ARG A 9 -10.12 5.60 15.15
N ASP A 10 -9.46 4.91 14.26
CA ASP A 10 -8.00 4.84 14.19
C ASP A 10 -7.36 6.13 13.68
N ARG A 11 -8.01 6.85 12.78
CA ARG A 11 -7.55 8.17 12.29
C ARG A 11 -7.67 9.27 13.33
N PHE A 12 -8.59 9.12 14.28
CA PHE A 12 -8.86 10.12 15.30
C PHE A 12 -8.33 9.73 16.69
N ILE A 13 -7.24 8.96 16.77
CA ILE A 13 -6.60 8.50 18.02
C ILE A 13 -6.37 9.62 19.03
N LYS A 14 -6.14 10.86 18.56
CA LYS A 14 -5.92 12.03 19.41
C LYS A 14 -7.20 12.73 19.83
N VAL A 15 -8.37 12.28 19.39
CA VAL A 15 -9.65 12.83 19.80
C VAL A 15 -10.03 12.21 21.14
N PRO A 16 -10.41 13.00 22.14
CA PRO A 16 -10.90 12.49 23.41
C PRO A 16 -12.12 11.58 23.22
N GLU A 17 -12.26 10.53 24.03
CA GLU A 17 -13.33 9.55 23.90
C GLU A 17 -14.73 10.19 23.93
N ASN A 18 -14.90 11.24 24.70
CA ASN A 18 -16.16 12.02 24.79
C ASN A 18 -16.56 12.70 23.46
N ASP A 19 -15.62 12.91 22.54
CA ASP A 19 -15.84 13.58 21.27
C ASP A 19 -15.95 12.58 20.09
N TYR A 20 -15.84 11.27 20.34
CA TYR A 20 -15.92 10.25 19.29
C TYR A 20 -17.22 10.29 18.51
N ASP A 21 -18.35 10.46 19.16
CA ASP A 21 -19.65 10.52 18.49
C ASP A 21 -19.77 11.71 17.54
N ALA A 22 -19.10 12.81 17.85
CA ALA A 22 -19.06 14.00 17.00
C ALA A 22 -18.22 13.78 15.72
N VAL A 23 -17.10 13.03 15.83
CA VAL A 23 -16.20 12.83 14.69
C VAL A 23 -16.54 11.58 13.87
N ARG A 24 -17.21 10.58 14.46
CA ARG A 24 -17.59 9.32 13.81
C ARG A 24 -18.35 9.52 12.49
N ARG A 25 -19.15 10.56 12.41
CA ARG A 25 -20.01 10.85 11.25
C ARG A 25 -19.60 12.12 10.52
N ILE A 26 -18.48 12.72 10.84
CA ILE A 26 -18.09 14.05 10.37
C ILE A 26 -18.13 14.18 8.84
N TYR A 27 -17.65 13.17 8.11
CA TYR A 27 -17.67 13.17 6.65
C TYR A 27 -19.08 13.05 6.09
N ILE A 28 -19.91 12.17 6.65
CA ILE A 28 -21.30 11.96 6.25
C ILE A 28 -22.14 13.22 6.55
N ASP A 29 -21.94 13.81 7.72
CA ASP A 29 -22.71 14.99 8.12
C ASP A 29 -22.25 16.26 7.38
N ALA A 30 -20.95 16.39 7.08
CA ALA A 30 -20.47 17.47 6.21
C ALA A 30 -21.07 17.37 4.81
N ALA A 31 -21.10 16.18 4.25
CA ALA A 31 -21.63 15.96 2.92
C ALA A 31 -23.16 16.14 2.84
N LYS A 32 -23.92 15.74 3.86
CA LYS A 32 -25.35 16.05 3.97
C LYS A 32 -25.62 17.56 3.95
N ARG A 33 -24.74 18.37 4.56
CA ARG A 33 -24.84 19.83 4.54
C ARG A 33 -24.61 20.42 3.15
N LEU A 34 -23.87 19.73 2.29
CA LEU A 34 -23.64 20.13 0.90
C LEU A 34 -24.81 19.76 -0.02
N GLY A 35 -25.78 18.97 0.46
CA GLY A 35 -26.94 18.53 -0.32
C GLY A 35 -26.59 17.61 -1.50
N ALA A 36 -25.44 16.96 -1.45
CA ALA A 36 -24.96 16.07 -2.49
C ALA A 36 -25.03 14.60 -2.05
N PRO A 37 -25.18 13.64 -2.98
CA PRO A 37 -24.97 12.23 -2.69
C PRO A 37 -23.57 11.99 -2.15
N VAL A 38 -23.43 11.09 -1.18
CA VAL A 38 -22.14 10.82 -0.53
C VAL A 38 -21.87 9.33 -0.51
N THR A 39 -20.71 8.97 -1.02
CA THR A 39 -20.13 7.65 -0.87
C THR A 39 -18.81 7.78 -0.12
N VAL A 40 -18.63 7.01 0.93
CA VAL A 40 -17.36 6.92 1.68
C VAL A 40 -16.69 5.61 1.29
N ALA A 41 -15.47 5.70 0.78
CA ALA A 41 -14.66 4.54 0.43
C ALA A 41 -13.29 4.63 1.10
N ASN A 42 -12.63 3.49 1.29
CA ASN A 42 -11.25 3.42 1.74
C ASN A 42 -10.32 3.99 0.66
N ASP A 43 -9.24 4.67 1.06
CA ASP A 43 -8.28 5.26 0.12
C ASP A 43 -7.55 4.21 -0.74
N GLY A 44 -7.27 3.03 -0.19
CA GLY A 44 -6.74 1.89 -0.94
C GLY A 44 -7.71 1.41 -2.02
N ASP A 45 -9.00 1.29 -1.71
CA ASP A 45 -10.04 0.90 -2.66
C ASP A 45 -10.22 1.94 -3.77
N VAL A 46 -10.21 3.23 -3.41
CA VAL A 46 -10.27 4.33 -4.40
C VAL A 46 -9.06 4.27 -5.33
N ALA A 47 -7.87 4.02 -4.80
CA ALA A 47 -6.65 3.92 -5.58
C ALA A 47 -6.66 2.70 -6.52
N ALA A 48 -7.10 1.53 -6.05
CA ALA A 48 -7.25 0.33 -6.86
C ALA A 48 -8.27 0.52 -7.99
N MET A 49 -9.42 1.11 -7.69
CA MET A 49 -10.46 1.42 -8.68
C MET A 49 -10.00 2.43 -9.72
N ALA A 50 -9.32 3.49 -9.28
CA ALA A 50 -8.73 4.47 -10.18
C ALA A 50 -7.77 3.82 -11.18
N GLY A 51 -6.93 2.90 -10.71
CA GLY A 51 -6.02 2.12 -11.53
C GLY A 51 -6.75 1.20 -12.50
N ALA A 52 -7.71 0.43 -12.01
CA ALA A 52 -8.50 -0.48 -12.83
C ALA A 52 -9.16 0.24 -14.01
N ILE A 53 -9.78 1.39 -13.75
CA ILE A 53 -10.50 2.15 -14.77
C ILE A 53 -9.53 2.85 -15.73
N SER A 54 -8.53 3.58 -15.21
CA SER A 54 -7.64 4.37 -16.06
C SER A 54 -6.72 3.53 -16.94
N MET A 55 -6.42 2.31 -16.54
CA MET A 55 -5.57 1.37 -17.28
C MET A 55 -6.37 0.25 -17.97
N ASP A 56 -7.70 0.32 -17.97
CA ASP A 56 -8.62 -0.69 -18.53
C ASP A 56 -8.29 -2.12 -18.05
N MET A 57 -8.12 -2.27 -16.74
CA MET A 57 -7.77 -3.54 -16.10
C MET A 57 -8.92 -4.07 -15.25
N LYS A 58 -8.91 -5.39 -15.04
CA LYS A 58 -9.87 -6.11 -14.19
C LYS A 58 -9.15 -6.92 -13.14
N SER A 59 -9.88 -7.32 -12.10
CA SER A 59 -9.31 -8.12 -11.00
C SER A 59 -8.00 -7.52 -10.49
N VAL A 60 -8.07 -6.27 -10.00
CA VAL A 60 -6.90 -5.46 -9.61
C VAL A 60 -6.75 -5.42 -8.10
N LEU A 61 -5.63 -5.91 -7.59
CA LEU A 61 -5.15 -5.62 -6.25
C LEU A 61 -4.24 -4.39 -6.32
N GLY A 62 -4.68 -3.27 -5.75
CA GLY A 62 -3.87 -2.07 -5.59
C GLY A 62 -3.14 -2.09 -4.24
N ILE A 63 -1.83 -1.84 -4.25
CA ILE A 63 -1.02 -1.71 -3.03
C ILE A 63 -0.25 -0.40 -3.10
N ALA A 64 -0.49 0.48 -2.14
CA ALA A 64 0.20 1.74 -2.00
C ALA A 64 1.27 1.64 -0.91
N MET A 65 2.54 1.67 -1.30
CA MET A 65 3.71 1.61 -0.43
C MET A 65 4.21 3.04 -0.16
N GLY A 66 3.61 3.68 0.83
CA GLY A 66 3.90 5.06 1.23
C GLY A 66 4.47 5.18 2.63
N THR A 67 3.98 6.14 3.42
CA THR A 67 4.27 6.27 4.86
C THR A 67 3.80 5.04 5.61
N SER A 68 2.65 4.50 5.19
CA SER A 68 2.10 3.21 5.59
C SER A 68 1.84 2.38 4.34
N GLU A 69 1.36 1.16 4.50
CA GLU A 69 0.79 0.35 3.45
C GLU A 69 -0.71 0.56 3.41
N ALA A 70 -1.28 0.73 2.21
CA ALA A 70 -2.72 0.73 2.01
C ALA A 70 -3.04 -0.17 0.82
N ALA A 71 -4.12 -0.93 0.90
CA ALA A 71 -4.53 -1.81 -0.16
C ALA A 71 -6.02 -1.70 -0.48
N GLY A 72 -6.38 -2.09 -1.71
CA GLY A 72 -7.76 -2.18 -2.15
C GLY A 72 -7.89 -3.21 -3.26
N PHE A 73 -9.08 -3.77 -3.43
CA PHE A 73 -9.33 -4.76 -4.45
C PHE A 73 -10.59 -4.44 -5.27
N VAL A 74 -10.44 -4.55 -6.58
CA VAL A 74 -11.51 -4.39 -7.57
C VAL A 74 -11.66 -5.69 -8.36
N ASP A 75 -12.87 -6.23 -8.43
CA ASP A 75 -13.15 -7.49 -9.12
C ASP A 75 -13.17 -7.37 -10.66
N ASP A 76 -13.50 -8.46 -11.33
CA ASP A 76 -13.61 -8.55 -12.79
C ASP A 76 -14.78 -7.71 -13.39
N LYS A 77 -15.66 -7.20 -12.54
CA LYS A 77 -16.81 -6.34 -12.91
C LYS A 77 -16.63 -4.89 -12.44
N ASN A 78 -15.42 -4.51 -12.06
CA ASN A 78 -15.09 -3.20 -11.49
C ASN A 78 -15.89 -2.87 -10.22
N ARG A 79 -16.10 -3.86 -9.34
CA ARG A 79 -16.81 -3.67 -8.07
C ARG A 79 -15.86 -3.81 -6.90
N LEU A 80 -16.07 -3.01 -5.88
CA LEU A 80 -15.47 -3.17 -4.57
C LEU A 80 -16.24 -4.26 -3.79
N TRP A 81 -15.52 -5.19 -3.16
CA TRP A 81 -16.14 -6.27 -2.39
C TRP A 81 -16.61 -5.85 -1.00
N GLY A 82 -16.20 -4.68 -0.54
CA GLY A 82 -16.48 -4.22 0.80
C GLY A 82 -15.71 -4.97 1.88
N TRP A 83 -14.65 -5.68 1.51
CA TRP A 83 -13.68 -6.21 2.45
C TRP A 83 -12.85 -5.09 3.05
N LEU A 84 -12.32 -5.30 4.25
CA LEU A 84 -11.54 -4.28 4.95
C LEU A 84 -10.24 -3.94 4.21
N ASN A 85 -9.62 -4.92 3.54
CA ASN A 85 -8.38 -4.80 2.76
C ASN A 85 -7.19 -4.22 3.54
N GLU A 86 -7.15 -4.41 4.86
CA GLU A 86 -6.08 -3.90 5.72
C GLU A 86 -4.86 -4.83 5.65
N LEU A 87 -4.23 -4.91 4.47
CA LEU A 87 -3.05 -5.76 4.24
C LEU A 87 -1.84 -5.30 5.05
N ALA A 88 -1.82 -4.04 5.48
CA ALA A 88 -0.82 -3.49 6.38
C ALA A 88 -0.63 -4.32 7.67
N PHE A 89 -1.70 -4.98 8.15
CA PHE A 89 -1.69 -5.78 9.38
C PHE A 89 -1.63 -7.29 9.13
N VAL A 90 -1.56 -7.71 7.87
CA VAL A 90 -1.38 -9.13 7.54
C VAL A 90 0.06 -9.54 7.82
N PRO A 91 0.31 -10.66 8.53
CA PRO A 91 1.67 -11.13 8.76
C PRO A 91 2.30 -11.61 7.44
N VAL A 92 3.44 -11.03 7.10
CA VAL A 92 4.25 -11.34 5.91
C VAL A 92 5.63 -11.88 6.25
N ASP A 93 6.05 -11.73 7.50
CA ASP A 93 7.27 -12.31 8.05
C ASP A 93 6.92 -13.16 9.29
N MET A 94 7.11 -14.46 9.18
CA MET A 94 6.80 -15.44 10.24
C MET A 94 8.00 -15.76 11.12
N ASN A 95 9.10 -14.99 11.00
CA ASN A 95 10.26 -15.18 11.86
C ASN A 95 9.93 -14.73 13.29
N GLU A 96 10.41 -15.45 14.29
CA GLU A 96 10.22 -15.08 15.71
C GLU A 96 10.85 -13.73 16.09
N ASN A 97 11.84 -13.28 15.32
CA ASN A 97 12.49 -11.97 15.47
C ASN A 97 12.00 -10.94 14.43
N ALA A 98 10.84 -11.19 13.81
CA ALA A 98 10.28 -10.26 12.85
C ALA A 98 9.94 -8.90 13.49
N ALA A 99 9.81 -7.87 12.65
CA ALA A 99 9.51 -6.53 13.13
C ALA A 99 8.18 -6.45 13.85
N ILE A 100 8.16 -5.77 14.97
CA ILE A 100 6.93 -5.43 15.69
C ILE A 100 6.43 -4.10 15.14
N ASP A 101 5.13 -4.03 14.85
CA ASP A 101 4.47 -2.78 14.57
C ASP A 101 4.14 -2.06 15.89
N GLU A 102 4.68 -0.88 16.08
CA GLU A 102 4.58 -0.13 17.33
C GLU A 102 3.16 0.37 17.60
N TRP A 103 2.32 0.40 16.57
CA TRP A 103 0.94 0.86 16.69
C TRP A 103 -0.03 -0.27 17.07
N SER A 104 0.03 -1.42 16.39
CA SER A 104 -0.86 -2.56 16.66
C SER A 104 -0.29 -3.51 17.72
N GLY A 105 1.04 -3.55 17.88
CA GLY A 105 1.76 -4.54 18.68
C GLY A 105 1.95 -5.88 17.96
N ASP A 106 1.51 -6.01 16.70
CA ASP A 106 1.60 -7.23 15.93
C ASP A 106 3.02 -7.43 15.37
N ILE A 107 3.39 -8.70 15.19
CA ILE A 107 4.73 -9.11 14.71
C ILE A 107 4.65 -9.47 13.24
N GLY A 108 5.61 -8.99 12.44
CA GLY A 108 5.81 -9.41 11.06
C GLY A 108 4.79 -8.86 10.06
N THR A 109 4.08 -7.80 10.40
CA THR A 109 2.99 -7.23 9.58
C THR A 109 3.48 -6.52 8.33
N GLY A 110 2.65 -6.49 7.28
CA GLY A 110 2.96 -5.92 5.96
C GLY A 110 3.53 -4.51 6.03
N VAL A 111 2.96 -3.64 6.87
CA VAL A 111 3.40 -2.25 7.04
C VAL A 111 4.89 -2.12 7.43
N LYS A 112 5.46 -3.10 8.11
CA LYS A 112 6.88 -3.09 8.52
C LYS A 112 7.84 -3.56 7.42
N TYR A 113 7.32 -3.96 6.25
CA TYR A 113 8.09 -4.48 5.11
C TYR A 113 7.73 -3.78 3.79
N LEU A 114 6.44 -3.49 3.57
CA LEU A 114 5.91 -2.94 2.32
C LEU A 114 5.56 -1.44 2.45
N SER A 115 6.38 -0.71 3.18
CA SER A 115 6.25 0.74 3.39
C SER A 115 7.62 1.42 3.43
N GLN A 116 7.62 2.74 3.62
CA GLN A 116 8.86 3.49 3.83
C GLN A 116 9.59 3.03 5.11
N ASP A 117 8.88 2.60 6.14
CA ASP A 117 9.49 2.06 7.37
C ASP A 117 10.25 0.76 7.10
N GLY A 118 9.72 -0.09 6.21
CA GLY A 118 10.41 -1.30 5.77
C GLY A 118 11.75 -1.00 5.11
N VAL A 119 11.78 -0.03 4.18
CA VAL A 119 13.03 0.41 3.52
C VAL A 119 14.02 0.96 4.54
N ILE A 120 13.57 1.84 5.46
CA ILE A 120 14.43 2.45 6.47
C ILE A 120 15.01 1.39 7.40
N LYS A 121 14.20 0.44 7.85
CA LYS A 121 14.62 -0.65 8.73
C LYS A 121 15.69 -1.52 8.06
N LEU A 122 15.46 -1.96 6.83
CA LEU A 122 16.43 -2.75 6.07
C LEU A 122 17.72 -1.95 5.83
N ALA A 123 17.61 -0.65 5.57
CA ALA A 123 18.77 0.23 5.42
C ALA A 123 19.59 0.32 6.71
N CYS A 124 18.94 0.47 7.88
CA CYS A 124 19.63 0.44 9.18
C CYS A 124 20.35 -0.90 9.43
N LEU A 125 19.67 -2.03 9.12
CA LEU A 125 20.27 -3.37 9.25
C LEU A 125 21.47 -3.54 8.31
N ALA A 126 21.44 -2.91 7.14
CA ALA A 126 22.55 -2.88 6.18
C ALA A 126 23.66 -1.87 6.55
N GLY A 127 23.58 -1.18 7.69
CA GLY A 127 24.58 -0.24 8.17
C GLY A 127 24.48 1.17 7.61
N ILE A 128 23.36 1.54 6.97
CA ILE A 128 23.13 2.93 6.53
C ILE A 128 22.73 3.78 7.75
N GLU A 129 23.52 4.81 8.03
CA GLU A 129 23.25 5.76 9.09
C GLU A 129 22.48 6.98 8.58
N PHE A 130 21.58 7.51 9.41
CA PHE A 130 20.74 8.65 9.08
C PHE A 130 21.03 9.84 10.00
N GLN A 131 21.19 11.03 9.41
CA GLN A 131 21.38 12.28 10.15
C GLN A 131 20.04 12.95 10.51
N THR A 132 18.93 12.39 10.08
CA THR A 132 17.57 12.91 10.32
C THR A 132 16.69 11.86 11.00
N SER A 133 15.75 12.32 11.81
CA SER A 133 14.70 11.45 12.38
C SER A 133 13.43 11.40 11.50
N VAL A 134 13.32 12.26 10.47
CA VAL A 134 12.15 12.36 9.61
C VAL A 134 12.10 11.18 8.62
N PRO A 135 11.10 10.29 8.69
CA PRO A 135 11.09 9.07 7.88
C PRO A 135 11.13 9.34 6.36
N SER A 136 10.42 10.37 5.87
CA SER A 136 10.43 10.70 4.45
C SER A 136 11.78 11.21 3.93
N GLU A 137 12.59 11.82 4.79
CA GLU A 137 13.95 12.23 4.47
C GLU A 137 14.90 11.03 4.49
N ARG A 138 14.74 10.11 5.44
CA ARG A 138 15.48 8.84 5.47
C ARG A 138 15.27 8.03 4.22
N LEU A 139 14.02 7.89 3.74
CA LEU A 139 13.73 7.23 2.48
C LEU A 139 14.48 7.90 1.31
N LYS A 140 14.47 9.24 1.25
CA LYS A 140 15.22 9.98 0.23
C LYS A 140 16.73 9.73 0.29
N VAL A 141 17.30 9.58 1.49
CA VAL A 141 18.73 9.23 1.65
C VAL A 141 19.01 7.90 0.97
N VAL A 142 18.19 6.86 1.22
CA VAL A 142 18.39 5.54 0.60
C VAL A 142 18.20 5.62 -0.92
N GLN A 143 17.21 6.36 -1.40
CA GLN A 143 16.96 6.56 -2.83
C GLN A 143 18.12 7.31 -3.51
N ASN A 144 18.71 8.31 -2.86
CA ASN A 144 19.87 9.03 -3.39
C ASN A 144 21.12 8.14 -3.42
N LEU A 145 21.39 7.38 -2.35
CA LEU A 145 22.47 6.39 -2.34
C LEU A 145 22.34 5.40 -3.50
N LEU A 146 21.11 4.99 -3.82
CA LEU A 146 20.87 4.12 -4.96
C LEU A 146 21.18 4.80 -6.29
N ILE A 147 20.81 6.07 -6.45
CA ILE A 147 21.14 6.87 -7.64
C ILE A 147 22.65 7.04 -7.79
N ASP A 148 23.37 7.18 -6.69
CA ASP A 148 24.83 7.29 -6.62
C ASP A 148 25.53 5.93 -6.81
N GLY A 149 24.80 4.85 -7.07
CA GLY A 149 25.34 3.53 -7.39
C GLY A 149 25.70 2.65 -6.20
N SER A 150 25.09 2.87 -5.03
CA SER A 150 25.31 2.05 -3.83
C SER A 150 24.70 0.65 -3.98
N ASP A 151 25.54 -0.39 -3.98
CA ASP A 151 25.09 -1.78 -3.97
C ASP A 151 24.29 -2.12 -2.71
N VAL A 152 24.63 -1.50 -1.57
CA VAL A 152 23.89 -1.68 -0.30
C VAL A 152 22.47 -1.16 -0.44
N ALA A 153 22.28 0.03 -1.00
CA ALA A 153 20.95 0.57 -1.25
C ALA A 153 20.16 -0.29 -2.27
N ALA A 154 20.82 -0.80 -3.31
CA ALA A 154 20.20 -1.72 -4.26
C ALA A 154 19.73 -3.01 -3.59
N THR A 155 20.53 -3.58 -2.67
CA THR A 155 20.15 -4.77 -1.89
C THR A 155 18.92 -4.48 -1.04
N VAL A 156 18.83 -3.32 -0.35
CA VAL A 156 17.68 -2.93 0.45
C VAL A 156 16.38 -2.96 -0.37
N PHE A 157 16.37 -2.35 -1.56
CA PHE A 157 15.19 -2.38 -2.43
C PHE A 157 14.91 -3.78 -3.00
N SER A 158 15.94 -4.57 -3.28
CA SER A 158 15.81 -5.97 -3.69
C SER A 158 15.12 -6.81 -2.62
N ASP A 159 15.49 -6.65 -1.35
CA ASP A 159 14.89 -7.37 -0.23
C ASP A 159 13.41 -7.02 -0.05
N VAL A 160 13.04 -5.74 -0.21
CA VAL A 160 11.62 -5.35 -0.26
C VAL A 160 10.89 -6.08 -1.39
N GLY A 161 11.53 -6.25 -2.56
CA GLY A 161 10.98 -7.02 -3.68
C GLY A 161 10.74 -8.49 -3.34
N VAL A 162 11.62 -9.11 -2.53
CA VAL A 162 11.43 -10.49 -2.04
C VAL A 162 10.20 -10.57 -1.12
N TYR A 163 10.09 -9.67 -0.12
CA TYR A 163 8.91 -9.62 0.75
C TYR A 163 7.63 -9.41 -0.04
N LEU A 164 7.63 -8.48 -0.99
CA LEU A 164 6.47 -8.23 -1.86
C LEU A 164 6.05 -9.49 -2.62
N ALA A 165 7.01 -10.22 -3.21
CA ALA A 165 6.70 -11.42 -3.98
C ALA A 165 6.00 -12.50 -3.12
N TYR A 166 6.54 -12.79 -1.94
CA TYR A 166 5.93 -13.77 -1.05
C TYR A 166 4.57 -13.31 -0.50
N SER A 167 4.42 -12.01 -0.21
CA SER A 167 3.14 -11.44 0.17
C SER A 167 2.09 -11.61 -0.95
N LEU A 168 2.47 -11.34 -2.21
CA LEU A 168 1.58 -11.50 -3.36
C LEU A 168 1.19 -12.96 -3.59
N LEU A 169 2.10 -13.92 -3.39
CA LEU A 169 1.76 -15.35 -3.44
C LEU A 169 0.69 -15.72 -2.41
N TYR A 170 0.84 -15.22 -1.20
CA TYR A 170 -0.11 -15.43 -0.11
C TYR A 170 -1.45 -14.71 -0.38
N TYR A 171 -1.44 -13.45 -0.79
CA TYR A 171 -2.65 -12.68 -1.07
C TYR A 171 -3.43 -13.26 -2.26
N TYR A 172 -2.73 -13.84 -3.24
CA TYR A 172 -3.37 -14.47 -4.39
C TYR A 172 -4.33 -15.59 -4.01
N ASP A 173 -4.09 -16.29 -2.92
CA ASP A 173 -4.97 -17.36 -2.46
C ASP A 173 -6.36 -16.87 -2.03
N PHE A 174 -6.47 -15.61 -1.61
CA PHE A 174 -7.70 -14.98 -1.18
C PHE A 174 -8.39 -14.18 -2.29
N TYR A 175 -7.64 -13.34 -3.01
CA TYR A 175 -8.20 -12.38 -3.95
C TYR A 175 -8.32 -12.92 -5.38
N LYS A 176 -7.47 -13.86 -5.79
CA LYS A 176 -7.39 -14.37 -7.17
C LYS A 176 -7.29 -13.26 -8.23
N PHE A 177 -6.53 -12.21 -7.91
CA PHE A 177 -6.32 -11.07 -8.81
C PHE A 177 -5.57 -11.47 -10.08
N GLU A 178 -5.84 -10.75 -11.18
CA GLU A 178 -5.10 -10.89 -12.44
C GLU A 178 -4.02 -9.82 -12.59
N ASN A 179 -4.20 -8.69 -11.91
CA ASN A 179 -3.30 -7.55 -11.96
C ASN A 179 -2.99 -7.03 -10.55
N VAL A 180 -1.75 -6.65 -10.31
CA VAL A 180 -1.30 -5.96 -9.12
C VAL A 180 -0.80 -4.58 -9.52
N LEU A 181 -1.38 -3.54 -8.94
CA LEU A 181 -0.97 -2.16 -9.17
C LEU A 181 -0.19 -1.64 -7.97
N LEU A 182 1.11 -1.41 -8.15
CA LEU A 182 1.97 -0.89 -7.08
C LEU A 182 2.12 0.62 -7.17
N MET A 183 1.89 1.28 -6.05
CA MET A 183 1.87 2.74 -5.95
C MET A 183 2.69 3.22 -4.75
N GLY A 184 2.82 4.53 -4.61
CA GLY A 184 3.45 5.17 -3.46
C GLY A 184 4.91 5.54 -3.65
N ARG A 185 5.45 6.26 -2.66
CA ARG A 185 6.79 6.85 -2.76
C ARG A 185 7.92 5.81 -2.77
N VAL A 186 7.72 4.66 -2.16
CA VAL A 186 8.68 3.56 -2.19
C VAL A 186 8.85 3.02 -3.59
N MET A 187 7.76 3.02 -4.39
CA MET A 187 7.74 2.54 -5.76
C MET A 187 8.19 3.60 -6.79
N SER A 188 8.69 4.76 -6.37
CA SER A 188 9.13 5.80 -7.29
C SER A 188 10.59 5.64 -7.71
N GLY A 189 10.87 5.92 -9.00
CA GLY A 189 12.23 5.89 -9.56
C GLY A 189 12.88 4.51 -9.54
N LEU A 190 14.22 4.49 -9.52
CA LEU A 190 15.02 3.28 -9.63
C LEU A 190 14.73 2.23 -8.53
N GLY A 191 14.39 2.68 -7.31
CA GLY A 191 14.02 1.78 -6.21
C GLY A 191 12.79 0.94 -6.54
N GLY A 192 11.76 1.55 -7.11
CA GLY A 192 10.55 0.85 -7.54
C GLY A 192 10.81 -0.15 -8.66
N GLU A 193 11.70 0.18 -9.59
CA GLU A 193 12.12 -0.73 -10.66
C GLU A 193 12.82 -1.97 -10.10
N ILE A 194 13.73 -1.79 -9.14
CA ILE A 194 14.44 -2.91 -8.49
C ILE A 194 13.45 -3.79 -7.72
N ILE A 195 12.54 -3.21 -6.92
CA ILE A 195 11.49 -3.96 -6.22
C ILE A 195 10.68 -4.80 -7.20
N MET A 196 10.19 -4.18 -8.27
CA MET A 196 9.36 -4.86 -9.26
C MET A 196 10.10 -5.98 -9.98
N ASN A 197 11.35 -5.74 -10.40
CA ASN A 197 12.18 -6.73 -11.09
C ASN A 197 12.46 -7.92 -10.19
N LYS A 198 12.83 -7.67 -8.92
CA LYS A 198 13.09 -8.73 -7.95
C LYS A 198 11.84 -9.52 -7.60
N ALA A 199 10.71 -8.85 -7.42
CA ALA A 199 9.44 -9.53 -7.19
C ALA A 199 9.08 -10.45 -8.38
N ASN A 200 9.20 -9.97 -9.60
CA ASN A 200 8.96 -10.79 -10.80
C ASN A 200 9.91 -11.99 -10.91
N GLU A 201 11.19 -11.83 -10.56
CA GLU A 201 12.16 -12.92 -10.50
C GLU A 201 11.69 -14.03 -9.54
N VAL A 202 11.33 -13.66 -8.31
CA VAL A 202 10.85 -14.60 -7.29
C VAL A 202 9.54 -15.28 -7.72
N LEU A 203 8.58 -14.50 -8.24
CA LEU A 203 7.30 -15.04 -8.73
C LEU A 203 7.49 -16.04 -9.87
N LYS A 204 8.46 -15.79 -10.75
CA LYS A 204 8.79 -16.73 -11.83
C LYS A 204 9.35 -18.05 -11.30
N ILE A 205 10.21 -18.02 -10.27
CA ILE A 205 10.71 -19.23 -9.61
C ILE A 205 9.56 -20.07 -9.06
N HIS A 206 8.50 -19.42 -8.55
CA HIS A 206 7.31 -20.08 -8.02
C HIS A 206 6.22 -20.37 -9.08
N GLY A 207 6.46 -20.07 -10.36
CA GLY A 207 5.51 -20.29 -11.46
C GLY A 207 4.25 -19.42 -11.37
N ALA A 208 4.33 -18.30 -10.67
CA ALA A 208 3.22 -17.36 -10.48
C ALA A 208 3.18 -16.24 -11.52
N ASP A 209 4.22 -16.05 -12.29
CA ASP A 209 4.34 -15.07 -13.38
C ASP A 209 3.27 -15.25 -14.48
N LYS A 210 2.64 -16.42 -14.56
CA LYS A 210 1.55 -16.73 -15.47
C LYS A 210 0.15 -16.50 -14.87
N LYS A 211 0.06 -16.27 -13.56
CA LYS A 211 -1.21 -16.11 -12.85
C LYS A 211 -1.67 -14.67 -12.79
N PHE A 212 -0.74 -13.74 -12.62
CA PHE A 212 -1.01 -12.31 -12.52
C PHE A 212 0.19 -11.47 -12.99
N LYS A 213 -0.03 -10.19 -13.22
CA LYS A 213 1.00 -9.22 -13.62
C LYS A 213 1.16 -8.16 -12.55
N ILE A 214 2.41 -7.69 -12.36
CA ILE A 214 2.71 -6.52 -11.53
C ILE A 214 2.92 -5.31 -12.44
N LEU A 215 2.28 -4.20 -12.12
CA LEU A 215 2.25 -2.98 -12.93
C LEU A 215 2.50 -1.75 -12.04
N LEU A 216 3.08 -0.71 -12.65
CA LEU A 216 3.16 0.62 -12.06
C LEU A 216 2.13 1.53 -12.74
N PRO A 217 1.57 2.53 -12.03
CA PRO A 217 0.62 3.45 -12.60
C PRO A 217 1.28 4.32 -13.68
N ASP A 218 0.55 4.57 -14.75
CA ASP A 218 0.93 5.51 -15.78
C ASP A 218 0.73 6.98 -15.34
N GLU A 219 1.12 7.94 -16.21
CA GLU A 219 0.93 9.35 -15.91
C GLU A 219 -0.54 9.78 -15.85
N ASN A 220 -1.42 9.13 -16.61
CA ASN A 220 -2.87 9.43 -16.61
C ASN A 220 -3.49 9.08 -15.27
N PHE A 221 -3.13 7.92 -14.72
CA PHE A 221 -3.52 7.54 -13.37
C PHE A 221 -3.13 8.59 -12.33
N ARG A 222 -1.89 9.07 -12.38
CA ARG A 222 -1.38 10.06 -11.41
C ARG A 222 -2.14 11.38 -11.46
N ARG A 223 -2.67 11.76 -12.62
CA ARG A 223 -3.36 13.05 -12.84
C ARG A 223 -4.86 12.98 -12.60
N LEU A 224 -5.51 11.89 -12.94
CA LEU A 224 -6.97 11.79 -13.02
C LEU A 224 -7.59 10.72 -12.11
N GLY A 225 -6.77 9.80 -11.55
CA GLY A 225 -7.24 8.58 -10.92
C GLY A 225 -8.30 8.77 -9.84
N GLN A 226 -8.10 9.71 -8.91
CA GLN A 226 -9.08 9.96 -7.84
C GLN A 226 -10.40 10.53 -8.38
N SER A 227 -10.34 11.41 -9.37
CA SER A 227 -11.55 11.99 -10.00
C SER A 227 -12.32 10.94 -10.79
N VAL A 228 -11.63 10.05 -11.47
CA VAL A 228 -12.22 8.90 -12.19
C VAL A 228 -12.90 7.95 -11.22
N ALA A 229 -12.23 7.53 -10.16
CA ALA A 229 -12.83 6.66 -9.14
C ALA A 229 -14.07 7.29 -8.50
N ALA A 230 -14.04 8.59 -8.19
CA ALA A 230 -15.18 9.31 -7.63
C ALA A 230 -16.40 9.31 -8.56
N SER A 231 -16.20 9.37 -9.89
CA SER A 231 -17.29 9.32 -10.87
C SER A 231 -17.96 7.95 -10.99
N TYR A 232 -17.27 6.88 -10.59
CA TYR A 232 -17.81 5.50 -10.61
C TYR A 232 -18.45 5.07 -9.29
N LEU A 233 -18.07 5.71 -8.18
CA LEU A 233 -18.61 5.42 -6.85
C LEU A 233 -19.89 6.23 -6.54
N GLY A 234 -20.19 7.26 -7.30
CA GLY A 234 -21.38 8.10 -7.18
C GLY A 234 -22.51 7.61 -8.04
#